data_b699ada004f245d3b6289eba37751014
#
_entry.id   b699ada004f245d3b6289eba37751014
#
_cell.length_a   1.000
_cell.length_b   1.000
_cell.length_c   1.000
_cell.angle_alpha   90.00
_cell.angle_beta   90.00
_cell.angle_gamma   90.00
#
_symmetry.space_group_name_H-M   'P 1'
#
loop_
_entity.id
_entity.type
_entity.pdbx_description
1 polymer ?
#
loop_
_entity_poly.entity_id
_entity_poly.type
_entity_poly.pdbx_seq_one_letter_code
_entity_poly.pdbx_strand_id
1 'polypeptide(L)'
;HNSIGTLTIRDNDRNYLIVESPAARIDFRRADGLITRYEADGMRLLDAGAVVEPNFWRAPTDNDFGAKLNEKNRAWADPGLTLVSLDHTLSDGVAVVTARYDFQRVTGRLEIEYRIDNAGEILIRQTLHAAADKGEPDLLRFGMRMRMPARYDRIDYYGRGPWENYADRKDGALVGRYRQTVDEQFYPYIRPQETGTKSDVRRWRQHDIAGRGVEITASEPFSASALHYAQEALDEGLTKQQGHSQEIEPDDAVWLSTVWGASTPGDSFRSGNTACHMEIMNSNSK
;
A
#
# COMPACT_ATOMS: atom_id res chain seq x y z
N HIS A 1 28.76 17.39 -0.16
CA HIS A 1 27.40 17.90 -0.43
C HIS A 1 27.15 17.88 -1.93
N ASN A 2 26.73 16.75 -2.48
CA ASN A 2 26.12 16.77 -3.79
C ASN A 2 24.76 17.47 -3.63
N SER A 3 24.67 18.69 -4.13
CA SER A 3 23.40 19.38 -4.23
C SER A 3 22.53 18.56 -5.19
N ILE A 4 21.62 17.78 -4.66
CA ILE A 4 20.51 17.22 -5.41
C ILE A 4 19.77 18.42 -6.00
N GLY A 5 19.66 18.48 -7.34
CA GLY A 5 19.09 19.64 -8.02
C GLY A 5 17.67 19.97 -7.59
N THR A 6 17.15 21.09 -8.05
CA THR A 6 15.86 21.65 -7.64
C THR A 6 14.71 20.76 -8.07
N LEU A 7 13.78 20.54 -7.14
CA LEU A 7 12.49 19.91 -7.42
C LEU A 7 11.59 20.88 -8.20
N THR A 8 10.95 20.39 -9.23
CA THR A 8 10.00 21.14 -10.05
C THR A 8 8.68 20.38 -10.21
N ILE A 9 7.61 21.14 -10.43
CA ILE A 9 6.31 20.57 -10.80
C ILE A 9 6.02 21.04 -12.23
N ARG A 10 5.78 20.05 -13.10
CA ARG A 10 5.35 20.31 -14.47
C ARG A 10 3.86 19.99 -14.60
N ASP A 11 3.06 21.02 -14.78
CA ASP A 11 1.61 20.95 -14.80
C ASP A 11 0.98 21.18 -16.18
N ASN A 12 1.80 21.34 -17.20
CA ASN A 12 1.39 21.58 -18.58
C ASN A 12 1.20 20.29 -19.41
N ASP A 13 1.49 19.12 -18.85
CA ASP A 13 1.17 17.86 -19.51
C ASP A 13 -0.33 17.58 -19.42
N ARG A 14 -0.90 17.09 -20.51
CA ARG A 14 -2.34 16.87 -20.63
C ARG A 14 -2.86 15.76 -19.74
N ASN A 15 -2.04 14.72 -19.52
CA ASN A 15 -2.45 13.48 -18.86
C ASN A 15 -1.86 13.31 -17.46
N TYR A 16 -0.75 13.99 -17.17
CA TYR A 16 0.01 13.82 -15.95
C TYR A 16 0.39 15.12 -15.29
N LEU A 17 0.33 15.14 -13.98
CA LEU A 17 1.05 16.09 -13.14
C LEU A 17 2.39 15.46 -12.77
N ILE A 18 3.49 16.09 -13.14
CA ILE A 18 4.84 15.52 -13.04
C ILE A 18 5.64 16.28 -11.98
N VAL A 19 6.09 15.57 -10.96
CA VAL A 19 7.00 16.08 -9.93
C VAL A 19 8.37 15.46 -10.19
N GLU A 20 9.37 16.29 -10.45
CA GLU A 20 10.69 15.80 -10.83
C GLU A 20 11.84 16.64 -10.31
N SER A 21 12.96 15.98 -10.09
CA SER A 21 14.28 16.51 -9.84
C SER A 21 15.31 15.72 -10.64
N PRO A 22 16.60 16.06 -10.63
CA PRO A 22 17.62 15.19 -11.22
C PRO A 22 17.68 13.78 -10.61
N ALA A 23 17.22 13.62 -9.37
CA ALA A 23 17.27 12.35 -8.64
C ALA A 23 15.97 11.54 -8.71
N ALA A 24 14.83 12.17 -9.01
CA ALA A 24 13.54 11.49 -8.90
C ALA A 24 12.50 11.99 -9.90
N ARG A 25 11.57 11.12 -10.23
CA ARG A 25 10.38 11.48 -11.01
C ARG A 25 9.16 10.72 -10.52
N ILE A 26 8.11 11.46 -10.22
CA ILE A 26 6.82 10.95 -9.79
C ILE A 26 5.74 11.55 -10.69
N ASP A 27 4.98 10.70 -11.38
CA ASP A 27 3.86 11.11 -12.22
C ASP A 27 2.53 10.76 -11.54
N PHE A 28 1.65 11.75 -11.45
CA PHE A 28 0.27 11.59 -11.04
C PHE A 28 -0.61 11.62 -12.27
N ARG A 29 -1.42 10.60 -12.47
CA ARG A 29 -2.39 10.58 -13.58
C ARG A 29 -3.56 11.51 -13.27
N ARG A 30 -3.85 12.44 -14.18
CA ARG A 30 -4.88 13.44 -13.95
C ARG A 30 -6.30 12.86 -13.89
N ALA A 31 -6.53 11.73 -14.57
CA ALA A 31 -7.84 11.11 -14.60
C ALA A 31 -8.30 10.60 -13.23
N ASP A 32 -7.39 10.11 -12.40
CA ASP A 32 -7.71 9.49 -11.11
C ASP A 32 -6.80 9.93 -9.95
N GLY A 33 -5.81 10.79 -10.21
CA GLY A 33 -4.90 11.31 -9.17
C GLY A 33 -3.94 10.29 -8.60
N LEU A 34 -3.81 9.10 -9.18
CA LEU A 34 -2.93 8.05 -8.69
C LEU A 34 -1.51 8.20 -9.26
N ILE A 35 -0.51 7.79 -8.46
CA ILE A 35 0.87 7.70 -8.92
C ILE A 35 0.97 6.54 -9.90
N THR A 36 1.43 6.83 -11.11
CA THR A 36 1.63 5.84 -12.19
C THR A 36 3.09 5.63 -12.53
N ARG A 37 3.98 6.49 -12.03
CA ARG A 37 5.42 6.40 -12.19
C ARG A 37 6.10 6.84 -10.91
N TYR A 38 7.02 6.01 -10.43
CA TYR A 38 7.84 6.32 -9.27
C TYR A 38 9.25 5.83 -9.54
N GLU A 39 10.14 6.78 -9.83
CA GLU A 39 11.55 6.54 -10.11
C GLU A 39 12.40 7.44 -9.22
N ALA A 40 13.42 6.88 -8.63
CA ALA A 40 14.36 7.62 -7.81
C ALA A 40 15.73 6.94 -7.85
N ASP A 41 16.78 7.74 -7.86
CA ASP A 41 18.17 7.29 -7.81
C ASP A 41 18.51 6.25 -8.90
N GLY A 42 17.95 6.42 -10.09
CA GLY A 42 18.09 5.50 -11.23
C GLY A 42 17.28 4.21 -11.11
N MET A 43 16.43 4.08 -10.10
CA MET A 43 15.58 2.91 -9.87
C MET A 43 14.15 3.17 -10.32
N ARG A 44 13.55 2.20 -11.02
CA ARG A 44 12.11 2.12 -11.19
C ARG A 44 11.54 1.35 -10.01
N LEU A 45 10.77 2.02 -9.16
CA LEU A 45 10.19 1.45 -7.94
C LEU A 45 8.76 0.94 -8.14
N LEU A 46 8.01 1.57 -9.03
CA LEU A 46 6.68 1.13 -9.44
C LEU A 46 6.76 0.40 -10.78
N ASP A 47 6.17 -0.78 -10.87
CA ASP A 47 6.17 -1.55 -12.11
C ASP A 47 5.36 -0.85 -13.20
N ALA A 48 5.73 -1.11 -14.47
CA ALA A 48 5.06 -0.49 -15.60
C ALA A 48 3.57 -0.88 -15.64
N GLY A 49 2.70 0.13 -15.83
CA GLY A 49 1.25 -0.06 -15.84
C GLY A 49 0.60 -0.22 -14.45
N ALA A 50 1.39 -0.22 -13.39
CA ALA A 50 0.91 -0.27 -12.02
C ALA A 50 0.65 1.14 -11.46
N VAL A 51 -0.03 1.20 -10.32
CA VAL A 51 -0.33 2.41 -9.58
C VAL A 51 -0.01 2.25 -8.10
N VAL A 52 0.30 3.35 -7.43
CA VAL A 52 0.23 3.42 -5.97
C VAL A 52 -1.19 3.84 -5.62
N GLU A 53 -1.90 2.99 -4.92
CA GLU A 53 -3.34 3.17 -4.70
C GLU A 53 -3.77 2.89 -3.27
N PRO A 54 -4.82 3.55 -2.78
CA PRO A 54 -5.44 3.19 -1.51
C PRO A 54 -6.03 1.79 -1.59
N ASN A 55 -5.99 1.07 -0.48
CA ASN A 55 -6.50 -0.29 -0.38
C ASN A 55 -7.34 -0.46 0.88
N PHE A 56 -8.61 -0.84 0.68
CA PHE A 56 -9.61 -1.01 1.73
C PHE A 56 -10.05 -2.47 1.88
N TRP A 57 -9.42 -3.38 1.16
CA TRP A 57 -9.82 -4.77 1.02
C TRP A 57 -8.66 -5.73 1.25
N ARG A 58 -9.00 -6.94 1.63
CA ARG A 58 -8.12 -8.12 1.64
C ARG A 58 -8.87 -9.31 1.07
N ALA A 59 -8.13 -10.31 0.60
CA ALA A 59 -8.73 -11.58 0.25
C ALA A 59 -9.41 -12.20 1.49
N PRO A 60 -10.70 -12.56 1.42
CA PRO A 60 -11.43 -13.08 2.57
C PRO A 60 -10.81 -14.37 3.12
N THR A 61 -10.65 -14.42 4.43
CA THR A 61 -10.24 -15.61 5.15
C THR A 61 -11.43 -16.54 5.42
N ASP A 62 -11.18 -17.74 5.90
CA ASP A 62 -12.24 -18.65 6.33
C ASP A 62 -13.14 -18.04 7.41
N ASN A 63 -12.55 -17.27 8.33
CA ASN A 63 -13.28 -16.54 9.35
C ASN A 63 -14.15 -15.42 8.76
N ASP A 64 -13.64 -14.72 7.75
CA ASP A 64 -14.39 -13.68 7.03
C ASP A 64 -15.62 -14.27 6.34
N PHE A 65 -15.49 -15.43 5.70
CA PHE A 65 -16.64 -16.17 5.15
C PHE A 65 -17.62 -16.60 6.22
N GLY A 66 -17.14 -17.11 7.36
CA GLY A 66 -17.98 -17.48 8.48
C GLY A 66 -18.81 -16.30 9.04
N ALA A 67 -18.22 -15.12 9.09
CA ALA A 67 -18.87 -13.88 9.52
C ALA A 67 -19.62 -13.16 8.37
N LYS A 68 -19.58 -13.70 7.15
CA LYS A 68 -20.15 -13.10 5.92
C LYS A 68 -19.58 -11.73 5.56
N LEU A 69 -18.34 -11.45 5.95
CA LEU A 69 -17.68 -10.19 5.64
C LEU A 69 -17.35 -10.07 4.16
N ASN A 70 -17.13 -11.19 3.47
CA ASN A 70 -16.96 -11.26 2.02
C ASN A 70 -18.17 -10.72 1.26
N GLU A 71 -19.36 -10.77 1.85
CA GLU A 71 -20.58 -10.21 1.28
C GLU A 71 -20.86 -8.80 1.81
N LYS A 72 -20.91 -8.66 3.14
CA LYS A 72 -21.31 -7.42 3.83
C LYS A 72 -20.39 -6.24 3.53
N ASN A 73 -19.09 -6.51 3.38
CA ASN A 73 -18.06 -5.48 3.20
C ASN A 73 -17.56 -5.39 1.75
N ARG A 74 -18.14 -6.18 0.83
CA ARG A 74 -17.68 -6.30 -0.57
C ARG A 74 -17.59 -4.96 -1.32
N ALA A 75 -18.43 -3.99 -0.98
CA ALA A 75 -18.36 -2.66 -1.60
C ALA A 75 -16.98 -1.99 -1.45
N TRP A 76 -16.24 -2.32 -0.39
CA TRP A 76 -14.90 -1.83 -0.17
C TRP A 76 -13.80 -2.50 -1.03
N ALA A 77 -14.11 -3.62 -1.68
CA ALA A 77 -13.21 -4.26 -2.65
C ALA A 77 -12.98 -3.36 -3.87
N ASP A 78 -14.04 -2.66 -4.28
CA ASP A 78 -14.01 -1.64 -5.32
C ASP A 78 -15.04 -0.55 -5.00
N PRO A 79 -14.68 0.41 -4.15
CA PRO A 79 -15.63 1.45 -3.72
C PRO A 79 -15.93 2.49 -4.80
N GLY A 80 -15.19 2.48 -5.93
CA GLY A 80 -15.36 3.38 -7.03
C GLY A 80 -14.86 4.78 -6.71
N LEU A 81 -13.54 4.96 -6.66
CA LEU A 81 -12.92 6.26 -6.46
C LEU A 81 -13.23 7.19 -7.63
N THR A 82 -13.78 8.35 -7.33
CA THR A 82 -14.01 9.43 -8.28
C THR A 82 -13.20 10.64 -7.85
N LEU A 83 -12.24 11.05 -8.66
CA LEU A 83 -11.41 12.22 -8.38
C LEU A 83 -12.26 13.50 -8.44
N VAL A 84 -12.27 14.24 -7.34
CA VAL A 84 -12.93 15.55 -7.24
C VAL A 84 -11.94 16.67 -7.58
N SER A 85 -10.73 16.60 -7.04
CA SER A 85 -9.67 17.59 -7.28
C SER A 85 -8.29 16.99 -7.14
N LEU A 86 -7.36 17.52 -7.93
CA LEU A 86 -5.92 17.25 -7.82
C LEU A 86 -5.21 18.59 -7.78
N ASP A 87 -4.74 18.98 -6.60
CA ASP A 87 -4.10 20.26 -6.33
C ASP A 87 -2.62 20.07 -6.01
N HIS A 88 -1.82 21.08 -6.29
CA HIS A 88 -0.39 21.05 -6.00
C HIS A 88 0.15 22.40 -5.53
N THR A 89 1.18 22.33 -4.71
CA THR A 89 1.99 23.47 -4.32
C THR A 89 3.46 23.09 -4.29
N LEU A 90 4.33 24.04 -4.48
CA LEU A 90 5.78 23.88 -4.33
C LEU A 90 6.30 24.98 -3.42
N SER A 91 6.84 24.61 -2.28
CA SER A 91 7.34 25.54 -1.27
C SER A 91 8.52 24.94 -0.53
N ASP A 92 9.59 25.69 -0.38
CA ASP A 92 10.81 25.28 0.34
C ASP A 92 11.41 23.95 -0.14
N GLY A 93 11.35 23.70 -1.45
CA GLY A 93 11.88 22.47 -2.05
C GLY A 93 11.03 21.22 -1.82
N VAL A 94 9.82 21.38 -1.31
CA VAL A 94 8.85 20.28 -1.10
C VAL A 94 7.62 20.50 -1.99
N ALA A 95 7.30 19.51 -2.80
CA ALA A 95 6.06 19.46 -3.57
C ALA A 95 4.98 18.79 -2.71
N VAL A 96 3.83 19.45 -2.60
CA VAL A 96 2.64 18.89 -1.94
C VAL A 96 1.57 18.68 -2.99
N VAL A 97 1.19 17.44 -3.22
CA VAL A 97 0.12 17.05 -4.13
C VAL A 97 -1.02 16.48 -3.31
N THR A 98 -2.21 17.02 -3.49
CA THR A 98 -3.39 16.58 -2.75
C THR A 98 -4.47 16.13 -3.71
N ALA A 99 -4.87 14.88 -3.57
CA ALA A 99 -5.96 14.26 -4.32
C ALA A 99 -7.18 14.06 -3.41
N ARG A 100 -8.34 14.53 -3.84
CA ARG A 100 -9.61 14.38 -3.13
C ARG A 100 -10.57 13.56 -3.95
N TYR A 101 -11.25 12.62 -3.28
CA TYR A 101 -12.12 11.64 -3.91
C TYR A 101 -13.48 11.57 -3.22
N ASP A 102 -14.50 11.33 -4.04
CA ASP A 102 -15.76 10.73 -3.62
C ASP A 102 -15.76 9.24 -3.96
N PHE A 103 -16.66 8.49 -3.38
CA PHE A 103 -16.89 7.09 -3.71
C PHE A 103 -18.22 6.92 -4.46
N GLN A 104 -18.26 5.98 -5.41
CA GLN A 104 -19.47 5.67 -6.15
C GLN A 104 -20.39 4.68 -5.42
N ARG A 105 -19.78 3.72 -4.66
CA ARG A 105 -20.49 2.58 -4.06
C ARG A 105 -20.60 2.62 -2.55
N VAL A 106 -19.89 3.52 -1.91
CA VAL A 106 -19.96 3.76 -0.47
C VAL A 106 -20.06 5.26 -0.23
N THR A 107 -20.59 5.65 0.93
CA THR A 107 -20.69 7.06 1.29
C THR A 107 -19.46 7.48 2.09
N GLY A 108 -18.83 8.55 1.65
CA GLY A 108 -17.65 9.10 2.32
C GLY A 108 -16.78 9.90 1.38
N ARG A 109 -15.71 10.43 1.91
CA ARG A 109 -14.68 11.17 1.16
C ARG A 109 -13.30 10.71 1.56
N LEU A 110 -12.39 10.68 0.61
CA LEU A 110 -11.00 10.33 0.82
C LEU A 110 -10.12 11.50 0.38
N GLU A 111 -9.15 11.85 1.21
CA GLU A 111 -8.10 12.80 0.88
C GLU A 111 -6.75 12.10 1.02
N ILE A 112 -5.89 12.24 0.00
CA ILE A 112 -4.52 11.76 0.04
C ILE A 112 -3.59 12.93 -0.25
N GLU A 113 -2.74 13.25 0.71
CA GLU A 113 -1.69 14.26 0.59
C GLU A 113 -0.35 13.56 0.42
N TYR A 114 0.39 13.95 -0.62
CA TYR A 114 1.74 13.47 -0.91
C TYR A 114 2.71 14.63 -0.75
N ARG A 115 3.66 14.50 0.17
CA ARG A 115 4.78 15.45 0.32
C ARG A 115 6.04 14.82 -0.25
N ILE A 116 6.59 15.45 -1.26
CA ILE A 116 7.69 14.90 -2.05
C ILE A 116 8.87 15.86 -1.97
N ASP A 117 10.03 15.33 -1.62
CA ASP A 117 11.29 16.07 -1.65
C ASP A 117 12.08 15.81 -2.94
N ASN A 118 13.22 16.48 -3.08
CA ASN A 118 14.07 16.37 -4.28
C ASN A 118 14.82 15.03 -4.39
N ALA A 119 14.86 14.21 -3.35
CA ALA A 119 15.40 12.86 -3.39
C ALA A 119 14.36 11.81 -3.84
N GLY A 120 13.09 12.19 -3.92
CA GLY A 120 11.98 11.29 -4.23
C GLY A 120 11.41 10.57 -3.02
N GLU A 121 11.73 11.03 -1.81
CA GLU A 121 11.08 10.58 -0.58
C GLU A 121 9.67 11.14 -0.52
N ILE A 122 8.71 10.32 -0.14
CA ILE A 122 7.29 10.68 -0.11
C ILE A 122 6.73 10.47 1.29
N LEU A 123 6.16 11.51 1.87
CA LEU A 123 5.29 11.40 3.03
C LEU A 123 3.84 11.36 2.53
N ILE A 124 3.15 10.23 2.73
CA ILE A 124 1.77 10.05 2.34
C ILE A 124 0.87 10.16 3.57
N ARG A 125 -0.09 11.07 3.51
CA ARG A 125 -1.14 11.19 4.51
C ARG A 125 -2.48 10.89 3.87
N GLN A 126 -3.15 9.87 4.40
CA GLN A 126 -4.45 9.41 3.92
C GLN A 126 -5.50 9.65 4.98
N THR A 127 -6.57 10.37 4.62
CA THR A 127 -7.67 10.69 5.52
C THR A 127 -8.98 10.23 4.90
N LEU A 128 -9.68 9.36 5.61
CA LEU A 128 -11.01 8.89 5.24
C LEU A 128 -12.05 9.54 6.16
N HIS A 129 -13.02 10.20 5.55
CA HIS A 129 -14.22 10.73 6.21
C HIS A 129 -15.40 9.85 5.84
N ALA A 130 -15.73 8.89 6.68
CA ALA A 130 -16.92 8.06 6.50
C ALA A 130 -18.15 8.78 7.06
N ALA A 131 -19.30 8.61 6.41
CA ALA A 131 -20.56 9.13 6.91
C ALA A 131 -21.05 8.25 8.06
N ALA A 132 -21.08 8.83 9.28
CA ALA A 132 -21.29 8.08 10.54
C ALA A 132 -22.66 7.39 10.68
N ASP A 133 -23.66 7.77 9.88
CA ASP A 133 -25.05 7.37 10.15
C ASP A 133 -25.76 6.65 8.98
N LYS A 134 -25.03 6.19 7.96
CA LYS A 134 -25.66 5.66 6.74
C LYS A 134 -25.60 4.14 6.56
N GLY A 135 -25.24 3.39 7.61
CA GLY A 135 -25.22 1.94 7.54
C GLY A 135 -24.15 1.36 6.60
N GLU A 136 -23.12 2.14 6.30
CA GLU A 136 -22.00 1.66 5.51
C GLU A 136 -21.24 0.58 6.26
N PRO A 137 -20.79 -0.47 5.57
CA PRO A 137 -20.04 -1.53 6.20
C PRO A 137 -18.68 -1.04 6.70
N ASP A 138 -18.19 -1.66 7.76
CA ASP A 138 -16.88 -1.39 8.29
C ASP A 138 -15.78 -1.78 7.31
N LEU A 139 -14.67 -1.04 7.35
CA LEU A 139 -13.48 -1.35 6.56
C LEU A 139 -12.78 -2.62 7.07
N LEU A 140 -12.43 -3.52 6.17
CA LEU A 140 -11.52 -4.62 6.48
C LEU A 140 -10.07 -4.16 6.58
N ARG A 141 -9.70 -3.15 5.80
CA ARG A 141 -8.37 -2.54 5.76
C ARG A 141 -8.44 -1.05 5.49
N PHE A 142 -7.44 -0.35 6.01
CA PHE A 142 -7.14 1.02 5.63
C PHE A 142 -5.65 1.14 5.37
N GLY A 143 -5.27 1.27 4.09
CA GLY A 143 -3.86 1.27 3.71
C GLY A 143 -3.63 1.65 2.27
N MET A 144 -2.43 1.32 1.81
CA MET A 144 -1.96 1.54 0.45
C MET A 144 -1.33 0.27 -0.09
N ARG A 145 -1.32 0.13 -1.41
CA ARG A 145 -0.58 -0.93 -2.08
C ARG A 145 0.09 -0.45 -3.35
N MET A 146 1.15 -1.13 -3.75
CA MET A 146 1.82 -0.92 -5.02
C MET A 146 2.40 -2.22 -5.56
N ARG A 147 2.48 -2.33 -6.88
CA ARG A 147 3.15 -3.42 -7.57
C ARG A 147 4.55 -2.97 -7.95
N MET A 148 5.57 -3.60 -7.39
CA MET A 148 6.98 -3.33 -7.68
C MET A 148 7.55 -4.34 -8.67
N PRO A 149 8.59 -3.98 -9.44
CA PRO A 149 9.33 -4.94 -10.24
C PRO A 149 9.82 -6.15 -9.41
N ALA A 150 9.87 -7.33 -10.03
CA ALA A 150 10.19 -8.60 -9.38
C ALA A 150 11.55 -8.62 -8.68
N ARG A 151 12.51 -7.78 -9.11
CA ARG A 151 13.84 -7.70 -8.49
C ARG A 151 13.83 -7.25 -7.01
N TYR A 152 12.77 -6.57 -6.57
CA TYR A 152 12.61 -6.13 -5.17
C TYR A 152 12.05 -7.26 -4.29
N ASP A 153 12.69 -8.41 -4.33
CA ASP A 153 12.24 -9.66 -3.70
C ASP A 153 12.82 -9.90 -2.30
N ARG A 154 13.49 -8.92 -1.73
CA ARG A 154 14.11 -8.98 -0.40
C ARG A 154 13.40 -8.08 0.59
N ILE A 155 13.29 -8.57 1.83
CA ILE A 155 12.61 -7.89 2.91
C ILE A 155 13.50 -7.87 4.14
N ASP A 156 13.71 -6.68 4.69
CA ASP A 156 14.24 -6.49 6.05
C ASP A 156 13.19 -5.68 6.84
N TYR A 157 12.72 -6.21 7.96
CA TYR A 157 11.73 -5.49 8.73
C TYR A 157 11.98 -5.57 10.24
N TYR A 158 11.47 -4.58 10.96
CA TYR A 158 11.37 -4.55 12.40
C TYR A 158 9.91 -4.58 12.81
N GLY A 159 9.48 -5.70 13.34
CA GLY A 159 8.08 -5.96 13.68
C GLY A 159 7.92 -7.37 14.24
N ARG A 160 6.70 -7.89 14.25
CA ARG A 160 6.42 -9.25 14.71
C ARG A 160 6.66 -10.27 13.62
N GLY A 161 7.31 -11.35 13.99
CA GLY A 161 7.64 -12.44 13.08
C GLY A 161 8.20 -13.67 13.81
N PRO A 162 8.90 -14.57 13.08
CA PRO A 162 9.11 -14.58 11.61
C PRO A 162 7.88 -14.99 10.81
N TRP A 163 6.89 -15.60 11.44
CA TRP A 163 5.68 -16.11 10.80
C TRP A 163 4.67 -15.02 10.53
N GLU A 164 3.72 -15.28 9.62
CA GLU A 164 2.59 -14.39 9.46
C GLU A 164 1.85 -14.22 10.79
N ASN A 165 1.36 -13.03 11.03
CA ASN A 165 0.60 -12.73 12.23
C ASN A 165 -0.39 -11.60 11.95
N TYR A 166 -1.50 -11.61 12.65
CA TYR A 166 -2.61 -10.67 12.47
C TYR A 166 -3.00 -10.10 13.83
N ALA A 167 -3.76 -9.03 13.85
CA ALA A 167 -4.13 -8.33 15.08
C ALA A 167 -4.79 -9.24 16.13
N ASP A 168 -5.53 -10.26 15.69
CA ASP A 168 -6.25 -11.24 16.52
C ASP A 168 -5.41 -12.47 16.89
N ARG A 169 -4.24 -12.67 16.29
CA ARG A 169 -3.37 -13.84 16.53
C ARG A 169 -1.88 -13.49 16.40
N LYS A 170 -1.44 -12.53 17.19
CA LYS A 170 -0.04 -12.05 17.16
C LYS A 170 0.79 -12.44 18.38
N ASP A 171 0.18 -12.95 19.44
CA ASP A 171 0.84 -13.16 20.73
C ASP A 171 1.98 -14.18 20.70
N GLY A 172 1.93 -15.12 19.75
CA GLY A 172 3.02 -16.07 19.53
C GLY A 172 4.17 -15.53 18.67
N ALA A 173 4.04 -14.36 18.06
CA ALA A 173 5.05 -13.74 17.22
C ALA A 173 5.84 -12.68 18.00
N LEU A 174 7.15 -12.82 18.02
CA LEU A 174 8.03 -11.91 18.76
C LEU A 174 8.37 -10.68 17.92
N VAL A 175 8.43 -9.53 18.57
CA VAL A 175 8.96 -8.31 17.96
C VAL A 175 10.48 -8.44 17.82
N GLY A 176 10.98 -8.27 16.62
CA GLY A 176 12.40 -8.40 16.31
C GLY A 176 12.74 -7.89 14.93
N ARG A 177 13.99 -8.06 14.53
CA ARG A 177 14.47 -7.75 13.18
C ARG A 177 14.57 -9.04 12.39
N TYR A 178 13.95 -9.06 11.23
CA TYR A 178 13.87 -10.23 10.37
C TYR A 178 14.31 -9.91 8.96
N ARG A 179 15.00 -10.86 8.32
CA ARG A 179 15.36 -10.83 6.91
C ARG A 179 14.70 -12.01 6.22
N GLN A 180 13.95 -11.73 5.18
CA GLN A 180 13.19 -12.74 4.45
C GLN A 180 13.18 -12.40 2.97
N THR A 181 12.80 -13.38 2.16
CA THR A 181 12.47 -13.17 0.74
C THR A 181 10.95 -13.09 0.57
N VAL A 182 10.53 -12.57 -0.57
CA VAL A 182 9.10 -12.53 -0.91
C VAL A 182 8.54 -13.96 -1.03
N ASP A 183 9.29 -14.90 -1.57
CA ASP A 183 8.87 -16.30 -1.67
C ASP A 183 8.56 -16.92 -0.30
N GLU A 184 9.25 -16.51 0.74
CA GLU A 184 9.03 -17.03 2.11
C GLU A 184 7.76 -16.46 2.76
N GLN A 185 7.12 -15.46 2.15
CA GLN A 185 5.95 -14.81 2.74
C GLN A 185 4.65 -15.57 2.49
N PHE A 186 4.58 -16.29 1.38
CA PHE A 186 3.37 -16.99 0.98
C PHE A 186 3.17 -18.26 1.78
N TYR A 187 2.09 -18.33 2.55
CA TYR A 187 1.63 -19.55 3.18
C TYR A 187 0.49 -20.14 2.33
N PRO A 188 0.66 -21.32 1.75
CA PRO A 188 -0.33 -21.94 0.87
C PRO A 188 -1.44 -22.60 1.70
N TYR A 189 -2.38 -21.81 2.20
CA TYR A 189 -3.59 -22.37 2.78
C TYR A 189 -4.29 -23.27 1.76
N ILE A 190 -5.09 -24.22 2.24
CA ILE A 190 -5.80 -25.17 1.35
C ILE A 190 -6.60 -24.40 0.31
N ARG A 191 -7.32 -23.36 0.72
CA ARG A 191 -8.03 -22.45 -0.18
C ARG A 191 -7.37 -21.07 -0.24
N PRO A 192 -7.43 -20.39 -1.39
CA PRO A 192 -6.93 -19.04 -1.52
C PRO A 192 -7.55 -18.09 -0.50
N GLN A 193 -6.72 -17.36 0.20
CA GLN A 193 -7.13 -16.35 1.18
C GLN A 193 -5.97 -15.43 1.51
N GLU A 194 -6.22 -14.40 2.32
CA GLU A 194 -5.17 -13.53 2.85
C GLU A 194 -4.06 -14.33 3.53
N THR A 195 -2.81 -13.97 3.25
CA THR A 195 -1.63 -14.67 3.76
C THR A 195 -0.44 -13.72 3.88
N GLY A 196 0.54 -14.08 4.69
CA GLY A 196 1.87 -13.47 4.73
C GLY A 196 1.98 -12.12 5.44
N THR A 197 0.93 -11.62 6.08
CA THR A 197 0.95 -10.33 6.77
C THR A 197 1.80 -10.39 8.04
N LYS A 198 2.58 -9.33 8.28
CA LYS A 198 3.32 -9.07 9.52
C LYS A 198 2.71 -7.85 10.21
N SER A 199 2.46 -7.94 11.50
CA SER A 199 1.89 -6.85 12.30
C SER A 199 2.92 -6.19 13.22
N ASP A 200 2.51 -5.07 13.85
CA ASP A 200 3.37 -4.28 14.75
C ASP A 200 4.72 -3.93 14.10
N VAL A 201 4.69 -3.62 12.80
CA VAL A 201 5.86 -3.22 12.03
C VAL A 201 6.19 -1.76 12.33
N ARG A 202 7.48 -1.47 12.60
CA ARG A 202 8.00 -0.11 12.79
C ARG A 202 8.77 0.36 11.58
N ARG A 203 9.37 -0.60 10.85
CA ARG A 203 10.17 -0.34 9.66
C ARG A 203 10.06 -1.53 8.72
N TRP A 204 9.83 -1.24 7.45
CA TRP A 204 9.79 -2.24 6.39
C TRP A 204 10.68 -1.79 5.23
N ARG A 205 11.66 -2.61 4.90
CA ARG A 205 12.56 -2.40 3.76
C ARG A 205 12.22 -3.40 2.68
N GLN A 206 11.86 -2.91 1.52
CA GLN A 206 11.63 -3.70 0.32
C GLN A 206 12.74 -3.39 -0.66
N HIS A 207 13.61 -4.36 -0.96
CA HIS A 207 14.82 -4.07 -1.73
C HIS A 207 15.22 -5.22 -2.65
N ASP A 208 16.16 -4.90 -3.56
CA ASP A 208 16.82 -5.87 -4.42
C ASP A 208 18.03 -6.54 -3.70
N ILE A 209 18.72 -7.42 -4.41
CA ILE A 209 19.89 -8.13 -3.87
C ILE A 209 21.06 -7.20 -3.51
N ALA A 210 21.12 -6.00 -4.11
CA ALA A 210 22.13 -4.98 -3.80
C ALA A 210 21.74 -4.07 -2.63
N GLY A 211 20.57 -4.29 -2.00
CA GLY A 211 20.07 -3.48 -0.90
C GLY A 211 19.43 -2.17 -1.34
N ARG A 212 19.05 -2.04 -2.60
CA ARG A 212 18.44 -0.84 -3.19
C ARG A 212 16.93 -1.01 -3.27
N GLY A 213 16.19 0.00 -2.84
CA GLY A 213 14.72 -0.06 -2.86
C GLY A 213 14.10 1.05 -2.02
N VAL A 214 13.07 0.70 -1.27
CA VAL A 214 12.35 1.64 -0.41
C VAL A 214 12.32 1.16 1.04
N GLU A 215 12.32 2.11 1.95
CA GLU A 215 12.04 1.92 3.37
C GLU A 215 10.72 2.61 3.72
N ILE A 216 9.85 1.90 4.40
CA ILE A 216 8.56 2.41 4.85
C ILE A 216 8.55 2.48 6.37
N THR A 217 8.20 3.64 6.89
CA THR A 217 7.93 3.90 8.30
C THR A 217 6.58 4.60 8.43
N ALA A 218 5.99 4.57 9.60
CA ALA A 218 4.76 5.28 9.91
C ALA A 218 4.81 5.86 11.31
N SER A 219 3.90 6.78 11.62
CA SER A 219 3.79 7.41 12.95
C SER A 219 3.41 6.40 14.04
N GLU A 220 2.70 5.35 13.67
CA GLU A 220 2.27 4.26 14.54
C GLU A 220 2.70 2.92 13.95
N PRO A 221 2.82 1.85 14.73
CA PRO A 221 3.04 0.51 14.20
C PRO A 221 1.97 0.14 13.19
N PHE A 222 2.39 -0.49 12.11
CA PHE A 222 1.52 -0.83 10.98
C PHE A 222 1.66 -2.31 10.63
N SER A 223 0.82 -2.80 9.73
CA SER A 223 0.95 -4.12 9.14
C SER A 223 1.45 -4.00 7.70
N ALA A 224 2.22 -4.98 7.25
CA ALA A 224 2.75 -5.03 5.89
C ALA A 224 2.80 -6.45 5.36
N SER A 225 2.68 -6.57 4.05
CA SER A 225 2.90 -7.82 3.32
C SER A 225 3.55 -7.55 1.97
N ALA A 226 4.34 -8.50 1.49
CA ALA A 226 4.92 -8.47 0.17
C ALA A 226 4.80 -9.87 -0.45
N LEU A 227 4.05 -9.99 -1.53
CA LEU A 227 3.70 -11.26 -2.15
C LEU A 227 3.94 -11.20 -3.66
N HIS A 228 4.16 -12.37 -4.28
CA HIS A 228 4.08 -12.53 -5.73
C HIS A 228 2.63 -12.74 -6.23
N TYR A 229 1.66 -12.37 -5.41
CA TYR A 229 0.23 -12.54 -5.71
C TYR A 229 -0.51 -11.24 -5.39
N ALA A 230 -1.33 -10.79 -6.33
CA ALA A 230 -2.30 -9.75 -6.04
C ALA A 230 -3.38 -10.28 -5.11
N GLN A 231 -3.98 -9.43 -4.28
CA GLN A 231 -5.08 -9.85 -3.41
C GLN A 231 -6.27 -10.41 -4.21
N GLU A 232 -6.49 -9.92 -5.42
CA GLU A 232 -7.55 -10.39 -6.33
C GLU A 232 -7.34 -11.83 -6.76
N ALA A 233 -6.09 -12.28 -6.91
CA ALA A 233 -5.77 -13.67 -7.22
C ALA A 233 -6.08 -14.62 -6.06
N LEU A 234 -6.11 -14.11 -4.83
CA LEU A 234 -6.40 -14.85 -3.60
C LEU A 234 -7.87 -14.71 -3.17
N ASP A 235 -8.65 -13.85 -3.82
CA ASP A 235 -10.05 -13.57 -3.50
C ASP A 235 -10.98 -14.50 -4.31
N GLU A 236 -11.67 -15.39 -3.62
CA GLU A 236 -12.62 -16.33 -4.24
C GLU A 236 -13.99 -15.71 -4.56
N GLY A 237 -14.21 -14.43 -4.24
CA GLY A 237 -15.46 -13.73 -4.51
C GLY A 237 -16.53 -13.88 -3.43
N LEU A 238 -17.79 -13.86 -3.83
CA LEU A 238 -18.93 -13.89 -2.91
C LEU A 238 -19.14 -15.25 -2.25
N THR A 239 -18.79 -16.31 -2.93
CA THR A 239 -18.95 -17.69 -2.43
C THR A 239 -17.62 -18.43 -2.48
N LYS A 240 -17.42 -19.33 -1.51
CA LYS A 240 -16.26 -20.21 -1.51
C LYS A 240 -16.24 -21.05 -2.79
N GLN A 241 -15.14 -20.97 -3.52
CA GLN A 241 -14.85 -21.82 -4.65
C GLN A 241 -14.12 -23.09 -4.19
N GLN A 242 -13.97 -24.05 -5.07
CA GLN A 242 -13.19 -25.26 -4.80
C GLN A 242 -11.72 -25.13 -5.28
N GLY A 243 -11.24 -23.92 -5.42
CA GLY A 243 -9.87 -23.64 -5.82
C GLY A 243 -8.86 -23.99 -4.70
N HIS A 244 -7.65 -24.33 -5.10
CA HIS A 244 -6.52 -24.60 -4.21
C HIS A 244 -5.45 -23.53 -4.38
N SER A 245 -4.86 -23.06 -3.29
CA SER A 245 -3.79 -22.04 -3.30
C SER A 245 -2.59 -22.46 -4.18
N GLN A 246 -2.30 -23.74 -4.26
CA GLN A 246 -1.20 -24.27 -5.07
C GLN A 246 -1.44 -24.20 -6.59
N GLU A 247 -2.67 -23.94 -7.00
CA GLU A 247 -3.05 -23.81 -8.42
C GLU A 247 -2.93 -22.35 -8.92
N ILE A 248 -2.67 -21.39 -8.02
CA ILE A 248 -2.53 -19.99 -8.38
C ILE A 248 -1.11 -19.74 -8.86
N GLU A 249 -1.00 -19.23 -10.08
CA GLU A 249 0.29 -18.83 -10.65
C GLU A 249 0.79 -17.53 -10.01
N PRO A 250 2.06 -17.46 -9.59
CA PRO A 250 2.64 -16.23 -9.08
C PRO A 250 2.76 -15.17 -10.19
N ASP A 251 2.61 -13.91 -9.80
CA ASP A 251 2.88 -12.77 -10.66
C ASP A 251 4.39 -12.53 -10.80
N ASP A 252 4.81 -12.04 -11.94
CA ASP A 252 6.21 -11.60 -12.16
C ASP A 252 6.42 -10.17 -11.64
N ALA A 253 6.09 -9.99 -10.39
CA ALA A 253 6.21 -8.72 -9.67
C ALA A 253 6.09 -8.95 -8.17
N VAL A 254 6.28 -7.90 -7.39
CA VAL A 254 6.07 -7.88 -5.94
C VAL A 254 4.90 -6.96 -5.60
N TRP A 255 3.88 -7.49 -4.96
CA TRP A 255 2.77 -6.72 -4.41
C TRP A 255 3.07 -6.35 -2.97
N LEU A 256 3.39 -5.09 -2.75
CA LEU A 256 3.66 -4.52 -1.43
C LEU A 256 2.40 -3.82 -0.93
N SER A 257 1.90 -4.27 0.22
CA SER A 257 0.75 -3.68 0.91
C SER A 257 1.14 -3.21 2.30
N THR A 258 0.71 -2.01 2.66
CA THR A 258 0.84 -1.46 4.01
C THR A 258 -0.53 -1.14 4.56
N VAL A 259 -0.76 -1.47 5.83
CA VAL A 259 -2.07 -1.33 6.49
C VAL A 259 -1.87 -0.60 7.80
N TRP A 260 -2.53 0.55 7.94
CA TRP A 260 -2.41 1.41 9.12
C TRP A 260 -3.61 1.33 10.07
N GLY A 261 -4.71 0.79 9.59
CA GLY A 261 -5.88 0.47 10.37
C GLY A 261 -6.53 -0.77 9.81
N ALA A 262 -6.95 -1.67 10.65
CA ALA A 262 -7.73 -2.84 10.29
C ALA A 262 -8.85 -3.02 11.31
N SER A 263 -10.04 -3.36 10.86
CA SER A 263 -11.04 -3.87 11.77
C SER A 263 -10.77 -5.35 12.01
N THR A 264 -10.70 -5.74 13.27
CA THR A 264 -10.93 -7.13 13.66
C THR A 264 -12.44 -7.40 13.67
N PRO A 265 -12.89 -8.67 13.55
CA PRO A 265 -14.30 -8.99 13.72
C PRO A 265 -14.84 -8.39 15.03
N GLY A 266 -15.67 -7.36 14.93
CA GLY A 266 -16.22 -6.62 16.07
C GLY A 266 -15.70 -5.19 16.28
N ASP A 267 -14.61 -4.78 15.61
CA ASP A 267 -14.11 -3.41 15.68
C ASP A 267 -14.60 -2.59 14.48
N SER A 268 -15.25 -1.47 14.76
CA SER A 268 -15.68 -0.53 13.71
C SER A 268 -14.59 0.50 13.43
N PHE A 269 -14.00 0.44 12.25
CA PHE A 269 -13.16 1.52 11.73
C PHE A 269 -14.00 2.40 10.81
N ARG A 270 -14.36 3.60 11.27
CA ARG A 270 -15.30 4.47 10.55
C ARG A 270 -14.66 5.72 9.94
N SER A 271 -13.58 6.17 10.50
CA SER A 271 -12.81 7.29 9.94
C SER A 271 -11.37 7.18 10.39
N GLY A 272 -10.43 7.62 9.58
CA GLY A 272 -9.02 7.52 9.92
C GLY A 272 -8.19 8.60 9.27
N ASN A 273 -7.17 8.99 9.99
CA ASN A 273 -6.08 9.80 9.47
C ASN A 273 -4.79 9.05 9.78
N THR A 274 -4.00 8.79 8.74
CA THR A 274 -2.74 8.10 8.91
C THR A 274 -1.69 8.67 7.98
N ALA A 275 -0.44 8.58 8.41
CA ALA A 275 0.72 9.00 7.63
C ALA A 275 1.75 7.89 7.57
N CYS A 276 2.29 7.64 6.40
CA CYS A 276 3.46 6.82 6.20
C CYS A 276 4.54 7.57 5.43
N HIS A 277 5.79 7.20 5.67
CA HIS A 277 6.95 7.77 5.03
C HIS A 277 7.65 6.70 4.19
N MET A 278 7.88 7.01 2.91
CA MET A 278 8.63 6.17 1.99
C MET A 278 9.97 6.83 1.69
N GLU A 279 11.03 6.24 2.18
CA GLU A 279 12.41 6.68 1.94
C GLU A 279 13.08 5.84 0.86
N ILE A 280 13.95 6.48 0.08
CA ILE A 280 14.73 5.81 -0.94
C ILE A 280 15.96 5.19 -0.30
N MET A 281 16.12 3.89 -0.49
CA MET A 281 17.31 3.14 -0.11
C MET A 281 18.25 3.02 -1.31
N ASN A 282 19.46 3.48 -1.16
CA ASN A 282 20.54 3.23 -2.11
C ASN A 282 21.66 2.42 -1.47
N SER A 283 22.61 1.92 -2.27
CA SER A 283 23.72 1.08 -1.81
C SER A 283 24.67 1.78 -0.81
N ASN A 284 24.51 3.08 -0.60
CA ASN A 284 25.33 3.89 0.32
C ASN A 284 24.64 4.19 1.65
N SER A 285 23.38 3.80 1.82
CA SER A 285 22.65 3.93 3.09
C SER A 285 22.98 2.72 3.98
N LYS A 286 24.06 2.83 4.77
CA LYS A 286 24.37 1.88 5.85
C LYS A 286 23.67 2.32 7.13
#